data_6a11b4e68ac4f513744fca6594e47529
#
_entry.id   6a11b4e68ac4f513744fca6594e47529
#
_cell.length_a   1.000
_cell.length_b   1.000
_cell.length_c   1.000
_cell.angle_alpha   90.00
_cell.angle_beta   90.00
_cell.angle_gamma   90.00
#
_symmetry.space_group_name_H-M   'P 1'
#
loop_
_entity.id
_entity.type
_entity.pdbx_description
1 polymer ?
#
loop_
_entity_poly.entity_id
_entity_poly.type
_entity_poly.pdbx_seq_one_letter_code
_entity_poly.pdbx_strand_id
1 'polypeptide(L)'
;PDALGTGIGALKVLMDEPADITAQIRNDLRGIGQGTTGFSMGAIALEEARNFGTIPGLSSTTDVQITNGEGFRTNVGYFNPQLFPVTVALQARANDGTIFAQEVLTLAPGAMEQRPVFALISGVTNRDVPSFWLSWAASSPVFIYASVVDNRTGDSILVD
;
A
#
# COMPACT_ATOMS: atom_id res chain seq x y z
N PRO A 1 4.96 -6.58 27.07
CA PRO A 1 3.60 -6.09 27.07
C PRO A 1 3.25 -5.69 25.66
N ASP A 2 2.34 -6.46 25.05
CA ASP A 2 1.90 -6.27 23.66
C ASP A 2 0.89 -5.12 23.61
N ALA A 3 1.41 -3.90 23.60
CA ALA A 3 0.57 -2.70 23.68
C ALA A 3 -0.28 -2.45 22.42
N LEU A 4 0.05 -3.09 21.30
CA LEU A 4 -0.57 -2.79 20.00
C LEU A 4 -1.43 -3.94 19.44
N GLY A 5 -1.49 -5.09 20.09
CA GLY A 5 -2.24 -6.24 19.58
C GLY A 5 -1.66 -6.79 18.26
N THR A 6 -2.43 -7.65 17.60
CA THR A 6 -2.12 -8.17 16.25
C THR A 6 -3.05 -7.53 15.24
N GLY A 7 -2.52 -7.02 14.12
CA GLY A 7 -3.35 -6.41 13.08
C GLY A 7 -2.55 -5.46 12.17
N ILE A 8 -3.27 -4.87 11.24
CA ILE A 8 -2.78 -3.78 10.40
C ILE A 8 -3.36 -2.47 10.94
N GLY A 9 -2.54 -1.45 11.11
CA GLY A 9 -2.98 -0.17 11.63
C GLY A 9 -1.96 0.94 11.38
N ALA A 10 -2.40 2.18 11.56
CA ALA A 10 -1.53 3.35 11.55
C ALA A 10 -1.14 3.70 13.00
N LEU A 11 0.12 4.03 13.22
CA LEU A 11 0.62 4.58 14.47
C LEU A 11 0.73 6.10 14.33
N LYS A 12 -0.05 6.84 15.12
CA LYS A 12 0.10 8.29 15.24
C LYS A 12 0.99 8.60 16.45
N VAL A 13 2.10 9.26 16.18
CA VAL A 13 3.00 9.75 17.22
C VAL A 13 2.78 11.26 17.40
N LEU A 14 2.57 11.68 18.64
CA LEU A 14 2.49 13.10 19.02
C LEU A 14 3.76 13.44 19.79
N MET A 15 4.37 14.54 19.43
CA MET A 15 5.64 14.99 20.00
C MET A 15 5.53 16.45 20.44
N ASP A 16 6.13 16.77 21.57
CA ASP A 16 6.20 18.13 22.08
C ASP A 16 7.35 18.91 21.42
N GLU A 17 8.38 18.19 20.93
CA GLU A 17 9.54 18.75 20.25
C GLU A 17 9.76 18.02 18.91
N PRO A 18 10.32 18.69 17.88
CA PRO A 18 10.67 18.07 16.61
C PRO A 18 11.65 16.90 16.80
N ALA A 19 11.37 15.76 16.19
CA ALA A 19 12.24 14.60 16.17
C ALA A 19 12.10 13.79 14.88
N ASP A 20 13.18 13.14 14.47
CA ASP A 20 13.15 12.18 13.38
C ASP A 20 12.68 10.83 13.90
N ILE A 21 11.66 10.28 13.27
CA ILE A 21 11.10 8.97 13.62
C ILE A 21 11.28 8.02 12.43
N THR A 22 11.88 6.87 12.69
CA THR A 22 11.97 5.77 11.74
C THR A 22 11.29 4.54 12.31
N ALA A 23 10.39 3.95 11.54
CA ALA A 23 9.77 2.68 11.85
C ALA A 23 10.40 1.55 11.05
N GLN A 24 10.55 0.38 11.66
CA GLN A 24 10.95 -0.84 10.99
C GLN A 24 9.86 -1.88 11.13
N ILE A 25 9.44 -2.46 10.00
CA ILE A 25 8.53 -3.60 9.98
C ILE A 25 9.36 -4.85 9.67
N ARG A 26 9.24 -5.87 10.51
CA ARG A 26 9.87 -7.17 10.30
C ARG A 26 8.80 -8.26 10.40
N ASN A 27 8.73 -9.09 9.39
CA ASN A 27 7.93 -10.29 9.39
C ASN A 27 8.83 -11.50 9.62
N ASP A 28 8.50 -12.32 10.61
CA ASP A 28 9.16 -13.58 10.88
C ASP A 28 8.58 -14.65 9.95
N LEU A 29 9.42 -15.23 9.10
CA LEU A 29 9.05 -16.30 8.15
C LEU A 29 9.05 -17.68 8.80
N ARG A 30 8.56 -17.82 10.01
CA ARG A 30 8.50 -19.10 10.73
C ARG A 30 7.87 -20.19 9.86
N GLY A 31 8.64 -21.25 9.61
CA GLY A 31 8.20 -22.41 8.83
C GLY A 31 8.53 -22.39 7.33
N ILE A 32 9.05 -21.30 6.78
CA ILE A 32 9.42 -21.17 5.34
C ILE A 32 10.95 -21.15 5.14
N GLY A 33 11.70 -21.50 6.14
CA GLY A 33 13.15 -21.37 6.15
C GLY A 33 13.58 -20.30 7.15
N GLN A 34 14.87 -20.10 7.26
CA GLN A 34 15.41 -19.13 8.22
C GLN A 34 15.48 -17.75 7.58
N GLY A 35 14.80 -16.77 8.17
CA GLY A 35 14.91 -15.40 7.75
C GLY A 35 13.78 -14.52 8.22
N THR A 36 13.95 -13.22 8.04
CA THR A 36 12.93 -12.21 8.23
C THR A 36 12.85 -11.35 6.98
N THR A 37 11.66 -11.00 6.56
CA THR A 37 11.43 -9.97 5.54
C THR A 37 10.92 -8.70 6.21
N GLY A 38 11.17 -7.57 5.59
CA GLY A 38 10.66 -6.31 6.10
C GLY A 38 11.22 -5.12 5.35
N PHE A 39 10.72 -3.96 5.70
CA PHE A 39 11.21 -2.69 5.18
C PHE A 39 11.24 -1.64 6.28
N SER A 40 12.03 -0.60 6.06
CA SER A 40 12.06 0.59 6.90
C SER A 40 11.29 1.71 6.20
N MET A 41 10.55 2.49 6.96
CA MET A 41 9.93 3.72 6.49
C MET A 41 10.13 4.83 7.51
N GLY A 42 10.32 6.06 7.02
CA GLY A 42 10.28 7.25 7.84
C GLY A 42 8.85 7.54 8.33
N ALA A 43 8.71 8.29 9.39
CA ALA A 43 7.43 8.87 9.73
C ALA A 43 7.06 9.91 8.67
N ILE A 44 5.77 9.99 8.34
CA ILE A 44 5.22 10.95 7.40
C ILE A 44 4.43 11.97 8.22
N ALA A 45 4.71 13.25 8.03
CA ALA A 45 4.00 14.31 8.71
C ALA A 45 2.54 14.40 8.24
N LEU A 46 1.60 14.71 9.15
CA LEU A 46 0.17 14.75 8.81
C LEU A 46 -0.16 15.78 7.72
N GLU A 47 0.61 16.85 7.64
CA GLU A 47 0.51 17.89 6.61
C GLU A 47 0.95 17.43 5.21
N GLU A 48 1.61 16.29 5.10
CA GLU A 48 1.98 15.66 3.83
C GLU A 48 0.83 14.86 3.19
N ALA A 49 -0.30 14.71 3.89
CA ALA A 49 -1.51 14.14 3.30
C ALA A 49 -1.97 14.95 2.08
N ARG A 50 -2.41 14.28 1.03
CA ARG A 50 -2.72 14.89 -0.27
C ARG A 50 -4.12 14.53 -0.76
N ASN A 51 -4.65 15.37 -1.67
CA ASN A 51 -5.92 15.12 -2.34
C ASN A 51 -5.77 14.35 -3.65
N PHE A 52 -4.58 14.26 -4.20
CA PHE A 52 -4.28 13.51 -5.42
C PHE A 52 -2.80 13.12 -5.48
N GLY A 53 -2.52 12.12 -6.26
CA GLY A 53 -1.16 11.66 -6.49
C GLY A 53 -1.06 10.58 -7.55
N THR A 54 0.17 10.14 -7.78
CA THR A 54 0.50 9.03 -8.67
C THR A 54 1.53 8.15 -8.00
N ILE A 55 1.41 6.84 -8.17
CA ILE A 55 2.33 5.82 -7.65
C ILE A 55 2.84 5.01 -8.85
N PRO A 56 4.07 5.25 -9.30
CA PRO A 56 4.64 4.54 -10.44
C PRO A 56 5.26 3.19 -10.06
N GLY A 57 5.72 2.44 -11.06
CA GLY A 57 6.58 1.26 -10.85
C GLY A 57 5.88 0.05 -10.23
N LEU A 58 4.57 -0.08 -10.43
CA LEU A 58 3.80 -1.19 -9.92
C LEU A 58 3.81 -2.38 -10.87
N SER A 59 3.67 -3.58 -10.31
CA SER A 59 3.60 -4.83 -11.05
C SER A 59 2.65 -5.80 -10.34
N SER A 60 1.89 -6.55 -11.10
CA SER A 60 1.01 -7.60 -10.58
C SER A 60 1.02 -8.79 -11.53
N THR A 61 1.20 -9.98 -11.00
CA THR A 61 1.14 -11.24 -11.75
C THR A 61 -0.16 -11.98 -11.44
N THR A 62 -0.44 -13.03 -12.18
CA THR A 62 -1.61 -13.87 -11.96
C THR A 62 -1.53 -14.64 -10.64
N ASP A 63 -2.67 -15.08 -10.11
CA ASP A 63 -2.73 -15.86 -8.87
C ASP A 63 -1.91 -17.15 -8.95
N VAL A 64 -1.85 -17.76 -10.13
CA VAL A 64 -1.04 -18.97 -10.38
C VAL A 64 0.46 -18.67 -10.23
N GLN A 65 0.93 -17.57 -10.81
CA GLN A 65 2.33 -17.13 -10.68
C GLN A 65 2.67 -16.77 -9.24
N ILE A 66 1.77 -16.06 -8.54
CA ILE A 66 1.95 -15.75 -7.11
C ILE A 66 2.09 -17.03 -6.28
N THR A 67 1.22 -18.01 -6.52
CA THR A 67 1.24 -19.29 -5.81
C THR A 67 2.52 -20.07 -6.07
N ASN A 68 3.08 -19.96 -7.27
CA ASN A 68 4.35 -20.60 -7.64
C ASN A 68 5.59 -19.81 -7.17
N GLY A 69 5.41 -18.67 -6.52
CA GLY A 69 6.52 -17.79 -6.13
C GLY A 69 7.17 -17.09 -7.33
N GLU A 70 6.39 -16.78 -8.36
CA GLU A 70 6.88 -16.11 -9.57
C GLU A 70 6.38 -14.66 -9.63
N GLY A 71 7.18 -13.78 -10.25
CA GLY A 71 6.86 -12.38 -10.51
C GLY A 71 6.66 -11.55 -9.25
N PHE A 72 5.77 -10.57 -9.33
CA PHE A 72 5.55 -9.58 -8.29
C PHE A 72 4.07 -9.46 -7.95
N ARG A 73 3.77 -9.02 -6.73
CA ARG A 73 2.44 -8.57 -6.31
C ARG A 73 2.51 -7.18 -5.72
N THR A 74 1.53 -6.36 -6.04
CA THR A 74 1.37 -5.03 -5.47
C THR A 74 0.28 -5.03 -4.42
N ASN A 75 0.60 -4.50 -3.23
CA ASN A 75 -0.40 -4.12 -2.24
C ASN A 75 -0.51 -2.60 -2.22
N VAL A 76 -1.74 -2.10 -2.07
CA VAL A 76 -2.03 -0.68 -1.91
C VAL A 76 -2.51 -0.45 -0.49
N GLY A 77 -1.87 0.47 0.19
CA GLY A 77 -2.25 0.92 1.52
C GLY A 77 -2.81 2.33 1.48
N TYR A 78 -3.73 2.60 2.39
CA TYR A 78 -4.30 3.93 2.57
C TYR A 78 -4.57 4.22 4.05
N PHE A 79 -4.50 5.49 4.39
CA PHE A 79 -4.89 5.99 5.70
C PHE A 79 -5.68 7.29 5.55
N ASN A 80 -6.86 7.33 6.18
CA ASN A 80 -7.67 8.53 6.29
C ASN A 80 -7.39 9.22 7.64
N PRO A 81 -6.64 10.32 7.68
CA PRO A 81 -6.36 11.04 8.93
C PRO A 81 -7.51 11.95 9.39
N GLN A 82 -8.57 12.08 8.57
CA GLN A 82 -9.71 12.96 8.86
C GLN A 82 -10.66 12.35 9.90
N LEU A 83 -11.46 13.20 10.51
CA LEU A 83 -12.53 12.80 11.46
C LEU A 83 -13.86 12.50 10.75
N PHE A 84 -13.88 12.48 9.42
CA PHE A 84 -15.06 12.22 8.59
C PHE A 84 -14.68 11.29 7.43
N PRO A 85 -15.66 10.64 6.79
CA PRO A 85 -15.41 9.77 5.65
C PRO A 85 -14.84 10.54 4.45
N VAL A 86 -13.88 9.93 3.76
CA VAL A 86 -13.25 10.48 2.55
C VAL A 86 -13.47 9.52 1.38
N THR A 87 -13.92 10.07 0.25
CA THR A 87 -14.04 9.31 -1.01
C THR A 87 -12.73 9.40 -1.78
N VAL A 88 -12.24 8.26 -2.26
CA VAL A 88 -11.01 8.15 -3.07
C VAL A 88 -11.35 7.43 -4.37
N ALA A 89 -11.04 8.05 -5.49
CA ALA A 89 -11.05 7.44 -6.81
C ALA A 89 -9.64 6.94 -7.16
N LEU A 90 -9.51 5.67 -7.47
CA LEU A 90 -8.27 5.02 -7.90
C LEU A 90 -8.38 4.64 -9.37
N GLN A 91 -7.31 4.83 -10.14
CA GLN A 91 -7.23 4.44 -11.55
C GLN A 91 -5.90 3.73 -11.79
N ALA A 92 -5.97 2.49 -12.25
CA ALA A 92 -4.81 1.75 -12.73
C ALA A 92 -4.60 2.07 -14.23
N ARG A 93 -3.39 2.48 -14.55
CA ARG A 93 -3.01 2.94 -15.88
C ARG A 93 -1.82 2.18 -16.43
N ALA A 94 -1.89 1.85 -17.72
CA ALA A 94 -0.77 1.34 -18.47
C ALA A 94 0.29 2.45 -18.68
N ASN A 95 1.48 2.07 -19.14
CA ASN A 95 2.59 3.00 -19.35
C ASN A 95 2.31 4.07 -20.41
N ASP A 96 1.37 3.80 -21.32
CA ASP A 96 0.89 4.77 -22.33
C ASP A 96 -0.17 5.76 -21.79
N GLY A 97 -0.52 5.63 -20.50
CA GLY A 97 -1.54 6.44 -19.82
C GLY A 97 -2.98 5.91 -19.93
N THR A 98 -3.22 4.84 -20.69
CA THR A 98 -4.56 4.24 -20.82
C THR A 98 -5.04 3.70 -19.48
N ILE A 99 -6.23 4.08 -19.05
CA ILE A 99 -6.90 3.53 -17.87
C ILE A 99 -7.43 2.14 -18.23
N PHE A 100 -6.97 1.10 -17.54
CA PHE A 100 -7.47 -0.24 -17.76
C PHE A 100 -8.32 -0.77 -16.60
N ALA A 101 -8.29 -0.10 -15.43
CA ALA A 101 -9.13 -0.41 -14.28
C ALA A 101 -9.31 0.82 -13.39
N GLN A 102 -10.45 0.90 -12.71
CA GLN A 102 -10.72 1.98 -11.77
C GLN A 102 -11.67 1.52 -10.66
N GLU A 103 -11.58 2.17 -9.50
CA GLU A 103 -12.42 1.91 -8.33
C GLU A 103 -12.65 3.18 -7.54
N VAL A 104 -13.77 3.24 -6.82
CA VAL A 104 -14.08 4.32 -5.90
C VAL A 104 -14.31 3.75 -4.50
N LEU A 105 -13.54 4.22 -3.55
CA LEU A 105 -13.56 3.77 -2.16
C LEU A 105 -14.12 4.86 -1.26
N THR A 106 -14.79 4.47 -0.19
CA THR A 106 -15.10 5.36 0.92
C THR A 106 -14.32 4.92 2.15
N LEU A 107 -13.40 5.75 2.58
CA LEU A 107 -12.55 5.51 3.75
C LEU A 107 -13.22 6.07 4.99
N ALA A 108 -13.52 5.23 5.96
CA ALA A 108 -14.06 5.69 7.24
C ALA A 108 -13.04 6.59 7.99
N PRO A 109 -13.49 7.42 8.96
CA PRO A 109 -12.58 8.21 9.79
C PRO A 109 -11.52 7.35 10.47
N GLY A 110 -10.25 7.72 10.36
CA GLY A 110 -9.13 7.00 10.94
C GLY A 110 -8.86 5.61 10.34
N ALA A 111 -9.57 5.23 9.26
CA ALA A 111 -9.37 3.93 8.63
C ALA A 111 -7.97 3.82 8.02
N MET A 112 -7.32 2.70 8.32
CA MET A 112 -6.07 2.27 7.69
C MET A 112 -6.24 0.84 7.23
N GLU A 113 -5.98 0.60 5.96
CA GLU A 113 -5.98 -0.75 5.38
C GLU A 113 -4.85 -0.89 4.37
N GLN A 114 -4.45 -2.12 4.14
CA GLN A 114 -3.57 -2.51 3.04
C GLN A 114 -4.16 -3.75 2.38
N ARG A 115 -4.36 -3.69 1.07
CA ARG A 115 -4.95 -4.79 0.29
C ARG A 115 -4.15 -5.07 -0.97
N PRO A 116 -4.16 -6.30 -1.48
CA PRO A 116 -3.68 -6.58 -2.82
C PRO A 116 -4.41 -5.71 -3.85
N VAL A 117 -3.69 -5.16 -4.82
CA VAL A 117 -4.25 -4.25 -5.82
C VAL A 117 -5.42 -4.89 -6.60
N PHE A 118 -5.35 -6.20 -6.87
CA PHE A 118 -6.41 -6.92 -7.56
C PHE A 118 -7.69 -7.12 -6.70
N ALA A 119 -7.57 -7.11 -5.37
CA ALA A 119 -8.73 -7.13 -4.47
C ALA A 119 -9.31 -5.73 -4.24
N LEU A 120 -8.52 -4.70 -4.51
CA LEU A 120 -8.92 -3.31 -4.35
C LEU A 120 -9.54 -2.74 -5.63
N ILE A 121 -8.99 -3.09 -6.79
CA ILE A 121 -9.41 -2.58 -8.10
C ILE A 121 -9.82 -3.77 -8.97
N SER A 122 -11.12 -3.96 -9.15
CA SER A 122 -11.70 -5.16 -9.77
C SER A 122 -11.17 -5.48 -11.18
N GLY A 123 -10.80 -4.47 -11.97
CA GLY A 123 -10.26 -4.65 -13.31
C GLY A 123 -8.82 -5.20 -13.38
N VAL A 124 -8.13 -5.34 -12.24
CA VAL A 124 -6.76 -5.88 -12.15
C VAL A 124 -6.76 -7.37 -11.78
N THR A 125 -7.90 -7.92 -11.37
CA THR A 125 -8.01 -9.30 -10.90
C THR A 125 -7.47 -10.30 -11.91
N ASN A 126 -6.57 -11.18 -11.45
CA ASN A 126 -5.97 -12.28 -12.19
C ASN A 126 -5.38 -11.89 -13.57
N ARG A 127 -4.84 -10.69 -13.66
CA ARG A 127 -4.15 -10.19 -14.87
C ARG A 127 -2.66 -10.14 -14.62
N ASP A 128 -1.90 -10.58 -15.61
CA ASP A 128 -0.48 -10.32 -15.69
C ASP A 128 -0.27 -8.89 -16.22
N VAL A 129 0.07 -7.98 -15.32
CA VAL A 129 0.37 -6.57 -15.63
C VAL A 129 1.78 -6.27 -15.14
N PRO A 130 2.79 -6.53 -15.96
CA PRO A 130 4.19 -6.46 -15.54
C PRO A 130 4.66 -5.05 -15.21
N SER A 131 3.96 -4.03 -15.71
CA SER A 131 4.26 -2.64 -15.40
C SER A 131 3.03 -1.75 -15.55
N PHE A 132 2.72 -1.03 -14.48
CA PHE A 132 1.62 -0.06 -14.45
C PHE A 132 1.88 1.00 -13.39
N TRP A 133 0.99 1.97 -13.31
CA TRP A 133 0.97 2.98 -12.26
C TRP A 133 -0.46 3.27 -11.81
N LEU A 134 -0.60 3.77 -10.59
CA LEU A 134 -1.87 4.25 -10.06
C LEU A 134 -1.89 5.78 -10.09
N SER A 135 -3.01 6.35 -10.50
CA SER A 135 -3.39 7.72 -10.16
C SER A 135 -4.57 7.68 -9.19
N TRP A 136 -4.62 8.65 -8.31
CA TRP A 136 -5.70 8.74 -7.35
C TRP A 136 -6.10 10.18 -7.10
N ALA A 137 -7.39 10.38 -6.73
CA ALA A 137 -7.94 11.65 -6.30
C ALA A 137 -8.89 11.41 -5.12
N ALA A 138 -8.83 12.26 -4.11
CA ALA A 138 -9.61 12.16 -2.89
C ALA A 138 -10.37 13.45 -2.59
N SER A 139 -11.53 13.33 -1.95
CA SER A 139 -12.36 14.47 -1.52
C SER A 139 -11.73 15.29 -0.39
N SER A 140 -10.77 14.75 0.33
CA SER A 140 -9.95 15.40 1.37
C SER A 140 -8.60 14.74 1.46
N PRO A 141 -7.57 15.39 2.08
CA PRO A 141 -6.22 14.85 2.15
C PRO A 141 -6.17 13.49 2.85
N VAL A 142 -5.50 12.53 2.21
CA VAL A 142 -5.27 11.16 2.68
C VAL A 142 -3.82 10.76 2.41
N PHE A 143 -3.39 9.65 3.01
CA PHE A 143 -2.15 8.97 2.63
C PHE A 143 -2.48 7.75 1.79
N ILE A 144 -1.81 7.60 0.66
CA ILE A 144 -1.90 6.40 -0.20
C ILE A 144 -0.49 6.01 -0.61
N TYR A 145 -0.17 4.75 -0.45
CA TYR A 145 1.12 4.17 -0.80
C TYR A 145 0.93 2.80 -1.43
N ALA A 146 1.97 2.26 -2.03
CA ALA A 146 2.00 0.87 -2.48
C ALA A 146 3.25 0.15 -1.98
N SER A 147 3.16 -1.15 -1.83
CA SER A 147 4.31 -2.03 -1.67
C SER A 147 4.32 -3.06 -2.79
N VAL A 148 5.45 -3.16 -3.48
CA VAL A 148 5.69 -4.18 -4.50
C VAL A 148 6.53 -5.27 -3.87
N VAL A 149 6.02 -6.50 -3.89
CA VAL A 149 6.65 -7.66 -3.25
C VAL A 149 7.09 -8.65 -4.32
N ASP A 150 8.35 -9.03 -4.30
CA ASP A 150 8.87 -10.17 -5.07
C ASP A 150 8.30 -11.47 -4.47
N ASN A 151 7.54 -12.21 -5.26
CA ASN A 151 6.89 -13.45 -4.79
C ASN A 151 7.89 -14.56 -4.47
N ARG A 152 9.10 -14.50 -5.04
CA ARG A 152 10.14 -15.49 -4.85
C ARG A 152 10.89 -15.31 -3.53
N THR A 153 11.25 -14.08 -3.21
CA THR A 153 12.07 -13.76 -2.04
C THR A 153 11.25 -13.27 -0.86
N GLY A 154 10.06 -12.72 -1.13
CA GLY A 154 9.25 -12.01 -0.14
C GLY A 154 9.74 -10.59 0.14
N ASP A 155 10.82 -10.15 -0.50
CA ASP A 155 11.30 -8.77 -0.35
C ASP A 155 10.31 -7.76 -0.92
N SER A 156 10.20 -6.64 -0.25
CA SER A 156 9.27 -5.59 -0.64
C SER A 156 9.94 -4.23 -0.72
N ILE A 157 9.48 -3.42 -1.66
CA ILE A 157 9.79 -2.00 -1.74
C ILE A 157 8.52 -1.19 -1.50
N LEU A 158 8.66 -0.09 -0.77
CA LEU A 158 7.61 0.91 -0.61
C LEU A 158 7.72 1.92 -1.76
N VAL A 159 6.55 2.32 -2.28
CA VAL A 159 6.39 3.35 -3.32
C VAL A 159 5.28 4.29 -2.88
N ASP A 160 5.54 5.59 -2.85
CA ASP A 160 4.63 6.66 -2.43
C ASP A 160 4.72 7.88 -3.37
#